data_72ddba222551ddb57cc9d260300cf539
#
_entry.id   72ddba222551ddb57cc9d260300cf539
#
_cell.length_a   1.000
_cell.length_b   1.000
_cell.length_c   1.000
_cell.angle_alpha   90.00
_cell.angle_beta   90.00
_cell.angle_gamma   90.00
#
_symmetry.space_group_name_H-M   'P 1'
#
loop_
_entity.id
_entity.type
_entity.pdbx_description
1 polymer ?
#
loop_
_entity_poly.entity_id
_entity_poly.type
_entity_poly.pdbx_seq_one_letter_code
_entity_poly.pdbx_strand_id
1 'polypeptide(L)'
;MDRCAEIGVNYYDIATKENIPLMDAAKLMVKKAYTSGANAVKFQSYKAHKIASKNSPSYWDLNEESTSNQFDLFKKYDKFNQDEYTELSKYCEQLGVDFMSTPFDLEAVDYLDKLVKIHKISSSDITNYPLLRKVARTGKKVLLSTGASNMGEIIKAVNVLKKEGNSDIVLLHCILNYPTLNVNANLNMIEDLKPLGYEVGYSDHTLPDNSMLILTTATILGATWIEKHFTLDKTLPGNDHYHAMDPDDLLKFTNNLSLINEILGSKNKHS
;
A
#
# COMPACT_ATOMS: atom_id res chain seq x y z
N MET A 1 -10.69 -10.07 -5.98
CA MET A 1 -10.37 -9.11 -4.89
C MET A 1 -8.97 -9.35 -4.41
N ASP A 2 -8.08 -8.42 -4.68
CA ASP A 2 -6.69 -8.50 -4.27
C ASP A 2 -6.49 -7.80 -2.92
N ARG A 3 -5.71 -8.44 -2.05
CA ARG A 3 -5.41 -8.01 -0.67
C ARG A 3 -3.91 -7.77 -0.57
N CYS A 4 -3.53 -6.51 -0.45
CA CYS A 4 -2.14 -6.10 -0.31
C CYS A 4 -1.84 -5.73 1.14
N ALA A 5 -0.93 -6.48 1.74
CA ALA A 5 -0.36 -6.14 3.04
C ALA A 5 0.81 -5.17 2.84
N GLU A 6 0.61 -3.91 3.20
CA GLU A 6 1.66 -2.89 3.18
C GLU A 6 2.59 -3.06 4.38
N ILE A 7 3.66 -3.80 4.21
CA ILE A 7 4.70 -3.96 5.22
C ILE A 7 5.50 -2.66 5.37
N GLY A 8 5.64 -1.93 4.26
CA GLY A 8 6.34 -0.65 4.26
C GLY A 8 7.76 -0.78 4.79
N VAL A 9 8.02 -0.10 5.90
CA VAL A 9 9.29 -0.15 6.65
C VAL A 9 9.13 -0.80 8.04
N ASN A 10 7.95 -1.30 8.39
CA ASN A 10 7.63 -1.87 9.70
C ASN A 10 8.53 -3.06 10.10
N TYR A 11 9.15 -3.73 9.12
CA TYR A 11 10.11 -4.81 9.40
C TYR A 11 11.31 -4.34 10.23
N TYR A 12 11.64 -3.05 10.20
CA TYR A 12 12.76 -2.49 10.96
C TYR A 12 12.53 -2.60 12.48
N ASP A 13 11.37 -2.20 12.94
CA ASP A 13 11.02 -2.23 14.35
C ASP A 13 10.74 -3.67 14.83
N ILE A 14 10.19 -4.52 13.96
CA ILE A 14 10.06 -5.96 14.21
C ILE A 14 11.45 -6.61 14.38
N ALA A 15 12.43 -6.28 13.52
CA ALA A 15 13.79 -6.79 13.64
C ALA A 15 14.43 -6.41 14.98
N THR A 16 14.22 -5.16 15.40
CA THR A 16 14.70 -4.65 16.67
C THR A 16 14.05 -5.37 17.86
N LYS A 17 12.73 -5.53 17.84
CA LYS A 17 11.97 -6.22 18.89
C LYS A 17 12.38 -7.68 19.04
N GLU A 18 12.45 -8.40 17.92
CA GLU A 18 12.74 -9.83 17.89
C GLU A 18 14.26 -10.13 17.96
N ASN A 19 15.10 -9.10 17.91
CA ASN A 19 16.56 -9.21 17.86
C ASN A 19 17.06 -10.14 16.74
N ILE A 20 16.53 -9.93 15.52
CA ILE A 20 16.87 -10.69 14.32
C ILE A 20 17.35 -9.75 13.20
N PRO A 21 18.05 -10.27 12.16
CA PRO A 21 18.41 -9.48 10.98
C PRO A 21 17.20 -8.86 10.29
N LEU A 22 17.37 -7.67 9.69
CA LEU A 22 16.30 -6.96 8.97
C LEU A 22 15.64 -7.82 7.88
N MET A 23 16.44 -8.59 7.14
CA MET A 23 15.92 -9.49 6.10
C MET A 23 15.05 -10.61 6.68
N ASP A 24 15.44 -11.17 7.81
CA ASP A 24 14.66 -12.23 8.46
C ASP A 24 13.33 -11.68 9.00
N ALA A 25 13.32 -10.46 9.54
CA ALA A 25 12.12 -9.78 9.96
C ALA A 25 11.19 -9.50 8.76
N ALA A 26 11.73 -8.99 7.65
CA ALA A 26 10.95 -8.75 6.43
C ALA A 26 10.34 -10.07 5.89
N LYS A 27 11.12 -11.15 5.81
CA LYS A 27 10.62 -12.47 5.40
C LYS A 27 9.58 -13.04 6.37
N LEU A 28 9.77 -12.85 7.68
CA LEU A 28 8.79 -13.24 8.69
C LEU A 28 7.44 -12.52 8.44
N MET A 29 7.47 -11.21 8.21
CA MET A 29 6.27 -10.43 7.92
C MET A 29 5.59 -10.87 6.62
N VAL A 30 6.36 -11.10 5.54
CA VAL A 30 5.85 -11.66 4.29
C VAL A 30 5.12 -12.99 4.53
N LYS A 31 5.77 -13.92 5.26
CA LYS A 31 5.17 -15.23 5.58
C LYS A 31 3.88 -15.08 6.38
N LYS A 32 3.86 -14.21 7.38
CA LYS A 32 2.67 -13.97 8.22
C LYS A 32 1.53 -13.35 7.41
N ALA A 33 1.82 -12.35 6.56
CA ALA A 33 0.83 -11.77 5.66
C ALA A 33 0.24 -12.82 4.70
N TYR A 34 1.09 -13.61 4.03
CA TYR A 34 0.67 -14.70 3.16
C TYR A 34 -0.23 -15.72 3.87
N THR A 35 0.19 -16.22 5.03
CA THR A 35 -0.60 -17.23 5.79
C THR A 35 -1.91 -16.69 6.33
N SER A 36 -2.05 -15.36 6.44
CA SER A 36 -3.30 -14.68 6.83
C SER A 36 -4.17 -14.27 5.64
N GLY A 37 -3.76 -14.61 4.41
CA GLY A 37 -4.57 -14.46 3.20
C GLY A 37 -4.24 -13.27 2.31
N ALA A 38 -3.07 -12.62 2.46
CA ALA A 38 -2.59 -11.63 1.49
C ALA A 38 -2.31 -12.28 0.13
N ASN A 39 -2.71 -11.61 -0.96
CA ASN A 39 -2.33 -11.96 -2.32
C ASN A 39 -1.04 -11.24 -2.75
N ALA A 40 -0.78 -10.08 -2.16
CA ALA A 40 0.41 -9.28 -2.37
C ALA A 40 0.96 -8.73 -1.06
N VAL A 41 2.25 -8.51 -1.03
CA VAL A 41 2.93 -7.76 0.03
C VAL A 41 3.67 -6.59 -0.60
N LYS A 42 3.68 -5.44 0.10
CA LYS A 42 4.29 -4.23 -0.43
C LYS A 42 5.30 -3.63 0.54
N PHE A 43 6.39 -3.12 -0.02
CA PHE A 43 7.45 -2.37 0.65
C PHE A 43 7.54 -0.95 0.11
N GLN A 44 8.50 -0.18 0.62
CA GLN A 44 8.77 1.20 0.20
C GLN A 44 10.24 1.30 -0.23
N SER A 45 10.47 1.74 -1.47
CA SER A 45 11.81 1.82 -2.06
C SER A 45 12.21 3.27 -2.27
N TYR A 46 13.10 3.74 -1.41
CA TYR A 46 13.62 5.11 -1.45
C TYR A 46 15.02 5.23 -0.86
N LYS A 47 15.63 6.37 -1.11
CA LYS A 47 16.80 6.88 -0.38
C LYS A 47 16.46 8.25 0.20
N ALA A 48 16.70 8.43 1.51
CA ALA A 48 16.30 9.64 2.23
C ALA A 48 16.71 10.94 1.53
N HIS A 49 17.95 10.98 1.01
CA HIS A 49 18.50 12.15 0.31
C HIS A 49 17.83 12.48 -1.05
N LYS A 50 17.02 11.56 -1.58
CA LYS A 50 16.29 11.75 -2.86
C LYS A 50 14.85 12.23 -2.65
N ILE A 51 14.29 12.00 -1.45
CA ILE A 51 12.86 12.25 -1.19
C ILE A 51 12.60 13.33 -0.14
N ALA A 52 13.58 13.69 0.67
CA ALA A 52 13.41 14.72 1.69
C ALA A 52 14.61 15.67 1.76
N SER A 53 14.33 16.95 1.97
CA SER A 53 15.37 17.91 2.33
C SER A 53 15.72 17.75 3.81
N LYS A 54 16.96 18.13 4.21
CA LYS A 54 17.40 18.06 5.60
C LYS A 54 16.56 18.91 6.57
N ASN A 55 15.84 19.90 6.06
CA ASN A 55 15.04 20.82 6.86
C ASN A 55 13.53 20.55 6.74
N SER A 56 13.12 19.42 6.15
CA SER A 56 11.70 19.06 6.04
C SER A 56 11.12 18.72 7.42
N PRO A 57 10.10 19.47 7.93
CA PRO A 57 9.53 19.21 9.24
C PRO A 57 8.80 17.86 9.29
N SER A 58 8.61 17.31 10.49
CA SER A 58 7.73 16.16 10.72
C SER A 58 6.28 16.52 10.34
N TYR A 59 5.52 15.53 9.85
CA TYR A 59 4.06 15.63 9.59
C TYR A 59 3.26 14.61 10.41
N TRP A 60 3.93 13.83 11.25
CA TRP A 60 3.36 12.83 12.15
C TRP A 60 3.27 13.32 13.58
N ASP A 61 2.56 12.55 14.43
CA ASP A 61 2.52 12.77 15.87
C ASP A 61 3.87 12.38 16.51
N LEU A 62 4.53 13.36 17.14
CA LEU A 62 5.82 13.14 17.82
C LEU A 62 5.71 12.26 19.07
N ASN A 63 4.49 11.98 19.56
CA ASN A 63 4.30 11.00 20.63
C ASN A 63 4.41 9.56 20.11
N GLU A 64 4.03 9.33 18.85
CA GLU A 64 4.11 8.02 18.19
C GLU A 64 5.49 7.77 17.55
N GLU A 65 6.08 8.79 16.92
CA GLU A 65 7.41 8.75 16.33
C GLU A 65 8.19 10.02 16.72
N SER A 66 9.20 9.85 17.56
CA SER A 66 9.95 10.95 18.19
C SER A 66 10.92 11.70 17.25
N THR A 67 11.15 11.20 16.03
CA THR A 67 12.05 11.84 15.07
C THR A 67 11.46 13.19 14.62
N SER A 68 12.22 14.28 14.74
CA SER A 68 11.71 15.64 14.57
C SER A 68 11.65 16.16 13.14
N ASN A 69 12.23 15.42 12.16
CA ASN A 69 12.22 15.82 10.75
C ASN A 69 12.17 14.61 9.82
N GLN A 70 11.66 14.85 8.58
CA GLN A 70 11.44 13.78 7.60
C GLN A 70 12.74 13.13 7.15
N PHE A 71 13.79 13.90 6.93
CA PHE A 71 15.06 13.35 6.44
C PHE A 71 15.65 12.31 7.39
N ASP A 72 15.67 12.61 8.68
CA ASP A 72 16.22 11.70 9.69
C ASP A 72 15.35 10.44 9.85
N LEU A 73 14.02 10.60 9.79
CA LEU A 73 13.10 9.46 9.79
C LEU A 73 13.35 8.54 8.59
N PHE A 74 13.36 9.09 7.39
CA PHE A 74 13.60 8.29 6.19
C PHE A 74 14.99 7.65 6.18
N LYS A 75 16.02 8.35 6.69
CA LYS A 75 17.38 7.80 6.84
C LYS A 75 17.45 6.65 7.85
N LYS A 76 16.62 6.67 8.89
CA LYS A 76 16.49 5.57 9.87
C LYS A 76 16.08 4.27 9.16
N TYR A 77 15.14 4.37 8.21
CA TYR A 77 14.50 3.22 7.56
C TYR A 77 15.03 2.87 6.16
N ASP A 78 15.85 3.71 5.51
CA ASP A 78 16.33 3.47 4.14
C ASP A 78 17.48 2.42 4.10
N LYS A 79 17.24 1.23 4.62
CA LYS A 79 18.27 0.19 4.80
C LYS A 79 18.40 -0.75 3.62
N PHE A 80 17.30 -1.01 2.91
CA PHE A 80 17.29 -1.92 1.80
C PHE A 80 17.66 -1.23 0.49
N ASN A 81 18.33 -2.00 -0.39
CA ASN A 81 18.71 -1.64 -1.73
C ASN A 81 18.15 -2.67 -2.73
N GLN A 82 18.59 -2.61 -3.96
CA GLN A 82 18.16 -3.52 -5.01
C GLN A 82 18.38 -5.01 -4.65
N ASP A 83 19.49 -5.35 -3.99
CA ASP A 83 19.82 -6.74 -3.67
C ASP A 83 18.85 -7.32 -2.64
N GLU A 84 18.53 -6.56 -1.59
CA GLU A 84 17.56 -6.99 -0.58
C GLU A 84 16.15 -7.12 -1.17
N TYR A 85 15.71 -6.20 -2.03
CA TYR A 85 14.42 -6.32 -2.71
C TYR A 85 14.40 -7.48 -3.72
N THR A 86 15.53 -7.79 -4.35
CA THR A 86 15.66 -8.98 -5.21
C THR A 86 15.51 -10.27 -4.41
N GLU A 87 16.10 -10.33 -3.23
CA GLU A 87 15.97 -11.47 -2.32
C GLU A 87 14.52 -11.63 -1.83
N LEU A 88 13.86 -10.54 -1.44
CA LEU A 88 12.45 -10.55 -1.04
C LEU A 88 11.51 -10.96 -2.17
N SER A 89 11.74 -10.48 -3.39
CA SER A 89 10.95 -10.85 -4.56
C SER A 89 11.02 -12.36 -4.82
N LYS A 90 12.22 -12.95 -4.76
CA LYS A 90 12.40 -14.41 -4.88
C LYS A 90 11.71 -15.18 -3.76
N TYR A 91 11.77 -14.67 -2.54
CA TYR A 91 11.09 -15.29 -1.40
C TYR A 91 9.57 -15.25 -1.56
N CYS A 92 9.03 -14.13 -2.03
CA CYS A 92 7.60 -14.01 -2.32
C CYS A 92 7.17 -14.98 -3.43
N GLU A 93 7.98 -15.12 -4.50
CA GLU A 93 7.73 -16.08 -5.58
C GLU A 93 7.68 -17.53 -5.05
N GLN A 94 8.60 -17.93 -4.16
CA GLN A 94 8.60 -19.25 -3.53
C GLN A 94 7.34 -19.53 -2.70
N LEU A 95 6.77 -18.50 -2.08
CA LEU A 95 5.53 -18.62 -1.30
C LEU A 95 4.27 -18.53 -2.17
N GLY A 96 4.35 -18.01 -3.39
CA GLY A 96 3.20 -17.76 -4.25
C GLY A 96 2.41 -16.49 -3.88
N VAL A 97 3.08 -15.47 -3.31
CA VAL A 97 2.54 -14.15 -3.03
C VAL A 97 3.23 -13.12 -3.91
N ASP A 98 2.49 -12.14 -4.43
CA ASP A 98 3.06 -11.12 -5.29
C ASP A 98 3.90 -10.12 -4.47
N PHE A 99 5.14 -9.91 -4.93
CA PHE A 99 6.01 -8.87 -4.39
C PHE A 99 5.71 -7.53 -5.04
N MET A 100 5.57 -6.50 -4.23
CA MET A 100 5.41 -5.11 -4.66
C MET A 100 6.32 -4.19 -3.84
N SER A 101 6.64 -3.04 -4.40
CA SER A 101 7.24 -1.93 -3.65
C SER A 101 6.86 -0.61 -4.31
N THR A 102 6.62 0.41 -3.50
CA THR A 102 6.39 1.77 -4.01
C THR A 102 7.73 2.41 -4.34
N PRO A 103 8.01 2.75 -5.62
CA PRO A 103 9.17 3.57 -5.96
C PRO A 103 8.88 5.03 -5.61
N PHE A 104 9.77 5.67 -4.87
CA PHE A 104 9.69 7.11 -4.58
C PHE A 104 10.71 7.93 -5.38
N ASP A 105 11.55 7.29 -6.18
CA ASP A 105 12.49 7.94 -7.09
C ASP A 105 12.62 7.18 -8.42
N LEU A 106 13.20 7.85 -9.42
CA LEU A 106 13.29 7.29 -10.77
C LEU A 106 14.21 6.07 -10.88
N GLU A 107 15.26 5.97 -10.06
CA GLU A 107 16.14 4.79 -10.06
C GLU A 107 15.44 3.59 -9.44
N ALA A 108 14.60 3.82 -8.43
CA ALA A 108 13.78 2.77 -7.83
C ALA A 108 12.85 2.12 -8.87
N VAL A 109 12.28 2.89 -9.80
CA VAL A 109 11.50 2.32 -10.91
C VAL A 109 12.32 1.34 -11.74
N ASP A 110 13.60 1.67 -12.08
CA ASP A 110 14.43 0.85 -12.95
C ASP A 110 14.73 -0.54 -12.39
N TYR A 111 15.05 -0.64 -11.10
CA TYR A 111 15.33 -1.96 -10.52
C TYR A 111 14.05 -2.69 -10.11
N LEU A 112 13.03 -1.97 -9.63
CA LEU A 112 11.76 -2.59 -9.26
C LEU A 112 11.02 -3.15 -10.47
N ASP A 113 11.14 -2.53 -11.65
CA ASP A 113 10.48 -3.03 -12.84
C ASP A 113 10.86 -4.48 -13.18
N LYS A 114 12.06 -4.92 -12.80
CA LYS A 114 12.51 -6.31 -12.98
C LYS A 114 11.92 -7.27 -11.93
N LEU A 115 11.40 -6.75 -10.83
CA LEU A 115 11.00 -7.52 -9.64
C LEU A 115 9.49 -7.58 -9.44
N VAL A 116 8.75 -6.56 -9.90
CA VAL A 116 7.32 -6.44 -9.66
C VAL A 116 6.50 -6.77 -10.91
N LYS A 117 5.29 -7.27 -10.73
CA LYS A 117 4.28 -7.40 -11.79
C LYS A 117 3.43 -6.16 -11.92
N ILE A 118 3.28 -5.40 -10.83
CA ILE A 118 2.39 -4.26 -10.69
C ILE A 118 3.18 -3.13 -10.03
N HIS A 119 3.14 -1.93 -10.59
CA HIS A 119 3.71 -0.74 -9.96
C HIS A 119 2.69 -0.05 -9.05
N LYS A 120 3.15 0.42 -7.90
CA LYS A 120 2.38 1.30 -7.01
C LYS A 120 2.90 2.73 -7.10
N ILE A 121 1.99 3.68 -7.23
CA ILE A 121 2.28 5.11 -7.07
C ILE A 121 1.58 5.61 -5.81
N SER A 122 2.37 6.16 -4.89
CA SER A 122 1.87 6.79 -3.68
C SER A 122 1.02 8.02 -4.00
N SER A 123 0.07 8.36 -3.15
CA SER A 123 -0.72 9.59 -3.29
C SER A 123 0.14 10.85 -3.20
N SER A 124 1.24 10.83 -2.46
CA SER A 124 2.21 11.93 -2.42
C SER A 124 2.87 12.22 -3.76
N ASP A 125 2.92 11.22 -4.65
CA ASP A 125 3.56 11.31 -5.98
C ASP A 125 2.57 11.47 -7.14
N ILE A 126 1.28 11.63 -6.88
CA ILE A 126 0.26 11.73 -7.95
C ILE A 126 0.51 12.90 -8.90
N THR A 127 1.18 13.96 -8.46
CA THR A 127 1.59 15.11 -9.27
C THR A 127 3.05 15.06 -9.72
N ASN A 128 3.79 14.00 -9.38
CA ASN A 128 5.16 13.76 -9.82
C ASN A 128 5.16 13.19 -11.25
N TYR A 129 4.87 14.04 -12.24
CA TYR A 129 4.72 13.62 -13.64
C TYR A 129 5.96 12.92 -14.23
N PRO A 130 7.21 13.27 -13.88
CA PRO A 130 8.37 12.48 -14.30
C PRO A 130 8.30 11.03 -13.86
N LEU A 131 7.91 10.76 -12.58
CA LEU A 131 7.74 9.43 -12.04
C LEU A 131 6.60 8.68 -12.75
N LEU A 132 5.43 9.33 -12.91
CA LEU A 132 4.29 8.76 -13.60
C LEU A 132 4.64 8.32 -15.02
N ARG A 133 5.34 9.18 -15.79
CA ARG A 133 5.77 8.84 -17.16
C ARG A 133 6.71 7.64 -17.18
N LYS A 134 7.66 7.62 -16.24
CA LYS A 134 8.63 6.51 -16.18
C LYS A 134 7.93 5.19 -15.84
N VAL A 135 7.04 5.18 -14.86
CA VAL A 135 6.24 4.01 -14.50
C VAL A 135 5.35 3.59 -15.68
N ALA A 136 4.67 4.53 -16.34
CA ALA A 136 3.81 4.19 -17.49
C ALA A 136 4.55 3.46 -18.60
N ARG A 137 5.79 3.87 -18.91
CA ARG A 137 6.62 3.27 -19.96
C ARG A 137 7.03 1.83 -19.70
N THR A 138 6.90 1.34 -18.47
CA THR A 138 7.11 -0.08 -18.17
C THR A 138 6.01 -0.99 -18.77
N GLY A 139 4.83 -0.44 -19.08
CA GLY A 139 3.68 -1.16 -19.63
C GLY A 139 2.98 -2.08 -18.63
N LYS A 140 3.38 -2.05 -17.35
CA LYS A 140 2.77 -2.88 -16.30
C LYS A 140 1.56 -2.19 -15.68
N LYS A 141 0.67 -2.97 -15.05
CA LYS A 141 -0.46 -2.45 -14.26
C LYS A 141 0.02 -1.46 -13.22
N VAL A 142 -0.73 -0.37 -13.04
CA VAL A 142 -0.43 0.71 -12.09
C VAL A 142 -1.53 0.82 -11.05
N LEU A 143 -1.19 0.71 -9.78
CA LEU A 143 -2.06 1.12 -8.68
C LEU A 143 -1.75 2.58 -8.33
N LEU A 144 -2.67 3.48 -8.61
CA LEU A 144 -2.53 4.92 -8.36
C LEU A 144 -3.36 5.34 -7.15
N SER A 145 -2.70 5.66 -6.04
CA SER A 145 -3.38 6.21 -4.86
C SER A 145 -3.74 7.68 -5.02
N THR A 146 -4.93 8.07 -4.53
CA THR A 146 -5.54 9.38 -4.78
C THR A 146 -5.71 10.25 -3.53
N GLY A 147 -5.06 9.90 -2.41
CA GLY A 147 -5.32 10.50 -1.09
C GLY A 147 -4.92 11.97 -0.93
N ALA A 148 -3.89 12.44 -1.62
CA ALA A 148 -3.38 13.82 -1.52
C ALA A 148 -3.79 14.66 -2.72
N SER A 149 -4.97 14.45 -3.29
CA SER A 149 -5.36 15.07 -4.56
C SER A 149 -6.86 15.36 -4.67
N ASN A 150 -7.17 16.31 -5.52
CA ASN A 150 -8.53 16.56 -5.99
C ASN A 150 -8.80 15.83 -7.32
N MET A 151 -10.07 15.79 -7.74
CA MET A 151 -10.48 15.08 -8.97
C MET A 151 -9.74 15.59 -10.22
N GLY A 152 -9.44 16.88 -10.30
CA GLY A 152 -8.70 17.45 -11.43
C GLY A 152 -7.25 16.94 -11.51
N GLU A 153 -6.60 16.72 -10.38
CA GLU A 153 -5.25 16.15 -10.29
C GLU A 153 -5.27 14.67 -10.63
N ILE A 154 -6.28 13.92 -10.17
CA ILE A 154 -6.46 12.51 -10.52
C ILE A 154 -6.60 12.35 -12.04
N ILE A 155 -7.48 13.14 -12.67
CA ILE A 155 -7.68 13.11 -14.13
C ILE A 155 -6.39 13.47 -14.87
N LYS A 156 -5.62 14.46 -14.38
CA LYS A 156 -4.33 14.82 -14.99
C LYS A 156 -3.32 13.67 -14.87
N ALA A 157 -3.20 13.03 -13.71
CA ALA A 157 -2.30 11.90 -13.50
C ALA A 157 -2.63 10.74 -14.44
N VAL A 158 -3.90 10.35 -14.52
CA VAL A 158 -4.40 9.33 -15.45
C VAL A 158 -4.06 9.69 -16.89
N ASN A 159 -4.29 10.94 -17.31
CA ASN A 159 -3.96 11.39 -18.66
C ASN A 159 -2.46 11.35 -18.96
N VAL A 160 -1.59 11.59 -17.96
CA VAL A 160 -0.15 11.41 -18.12
C VAL A 160 0.20 9.96 -18.37
N LEU A 161 -0.35 9.02 -17.58
CA LEU A 161 -0.13 7.58 -17.76
C LEU A 161 -0.61 7.12 -19.16
N LYS A 162 -1.82 7.53 -19.57
CA LYS A 162 -2.38 7.21 -20.90
C LYS A 162 -1.54 7.74 -22.06
N LYS A 163 -1.06 8.97 -21.98
CA LYS A 163 -0.21 9.58 -23.03
C LYS A 163 1.10 8.83 -23.23
N GLU A 164 1.61 8.17 -22.20
CA GLU A 164 2.79 7.32 -22.30
C GLU A 164 2.46 5.87 -22.70
N GLY A 165 1.19 5.59 -23.04
CA GLY A 165 0.75 4.29 -23.57
C GLY A 165 0.22 3.31 -22.52
N ASN A 166 0.07 3.71 -21.26
CA ASN A 166 -0.42 2.83 -20.20
C ASN A 166 -1.85 3.19 -19.79
N SER A 167 -2.78 2.25 -19.94
CA SER A 167 -4.18 2.35 -19.53
C SER A 167 -4.61 1.27 -18.55
N ASP A 168 -3.70 0.37 -18.15
CA ASP A 168 -3.98 -0.65 -17.12
C ASP A 168 -3.76 -0.06 -15.73
N ILE A 169 -4.77 0.67 -15.26
CA ILE A 169 -4.74 1.49 -14.05
C ILE A 169 -5.84 1.05 -13.09
N VAL A 170 -5.50 0.94 -11.82
CA VAL A 170 -6.46 0.86 -10.70
C VAL A 170 -6.35 2.14 -9.88
N LEU A 171 -7.45 2.85 -9.69
CA LEU A 171 -7.51 4.04 -8.84
C LEU A 171 -7.81 3.62 -7.40
N LEU A 172 -6.89 3.84 -6.49
CA LEU A 172 -7.11 3.55 -5.08
C LEU A 172 -7.63 4.80 -4.37
N HIS A 173 -8.91 4.78 -3.97
CA HIS A 173 -9.38 5.77 -3.01
C HIS A 173 -8.57 5.65 -1.73
N CYS A 174 -8.10 6.74 -1.18
CA CYS A 174 -7.48 6.80 0.14
C CYS A 174 -7.55 8.21 0.71
N ILE A 175 -7.36 8.33 2.00
CA ILE A 175 -7.25 9.60 2.73
C ILE A 175 -5.84 9.69 3.31
N LEU A 176 -5.15 10.80 3.05
CA LEU A 176 -3.81 11.06 3.57
C LEU A 176 -3.91 11.63 5.00
N ASN A 177 -4.30 10.77 5.90
CA ASN A 177 -4.31 11.04 7.34
C ASN A 177 -4.05 9.74 8.11
N TYR A 178 -3.15 9.77 9.08
CA TYR A 178 -2.65 8.60 9.82
C TYR A 178 -2.81 8.83 11.34
N PRO A 179 -3.85 8.24 11.99
CA PRO A 179 -4.92 7.45 11.39
C PRO A 179 -5.99 8.32 10.70
N THR A 180 -6.68 7.75 9.74
CA THR A 180 -7.93 8.31 9.22
C THR A 180 -9.08 8.03 10.21
N LEU A 181 -9.80 9.04 10.65
CA LEU A 181 -11.03 8.82 11.42
C LEU A 181 -12.11 8.21 10.52
N ASN A 182 -12.93 7.30 11.06
CA ASN A 182 -13.99 6.62 10.31
C ASN A 182 -14.94 7.60 9.59
N VAL A 183 -15.27 8.72 10.22
CA VAL A 183 -16.12 9.79 9.65
C VAL A 183 -15.49 10.44 8.41
N ASN A 184 -14.17 10.36 8.26
CA ASN A 184 -13.41 10.93 7.15
C ASN A 184 -13.01 9.89 6.10
N ALA A 185 -13.32 8.59 6.29
CA ALA A 185 -12.96 7.55 5.33
C ALA A 185 -13.61 7.74 3.96
N ASN A 186 -14.78 8.39 3.91
CA ASN A 186 -15.49 8.80 2.68
C ASN A 186 -15.56 7.69 1.62
N LEU A 187 -15.93 6.47 2.01
CA LEU A 187 -15.91 5.30 1.12
C LEU A 187 -16.80 5.46 -0.12
N ASN A 188 -17.79 6.36 -0.10
CA ASN A 188 -18.59 6.69 -1.28
C ASN A 188 -17.74 7.23 -2.45
N MET A 189 -16.53 7.75 -2.20
CA MET A 189 -15.60 8.14 -3.26
C MET A 189 -15.18 6.98 -4.17
N ILE A 190 -15.31 5.73 -3.71
CA ILE A 190 -15.14 4.54 -4.57
C ILE A 190 -16.12 4.59 -5.73
N GLU A 191 -17.39 4.96 -5.46
CA GLU A 191 -18.41 5.13 -6.52
C GLU A 191 -18.09 6.32 -7.44
N ASP A 192 -17.60 7.43 -6.88
CA ASP A 192 -17.31 8.66 -7.65
C ASP A 192 -16.08 8.50 -8.56
N LEU A 193 -15.19 7.54 -8.30
CA LEU A 193 -14.05 7.23 -9.16
C LEU A 193 -14.42 6.31 -10.34
N LYS A 194 -15.46 5.48 -10.23
CA LYS A 194 -15.89 4.53 -11.29
C LYS A 194 -16.19 5.18 -12.64
N PRO A 195 -16.84 6.37 -12.71
CA PRO A 195 -17.11 7.04 -13.99
C PRO A 195 -15.87 7.40 -14.81
N LEU A 196 -14.68 7.39 -14.20
CA LEU A 196 -13.43 7.58 -14.94
C LEU A 196 -13.06 6.38 -15.83
N GLY A 197 -13.76 5.25 -15.69
CA GLY A 197 -13.64 4.07 -16.56
C GLY A 197 -12.47 3.14 -16.21
N TYR A 198 -11.97 3.21 -14.97
CA TYR A 198 -10.91 2.36 -14.45
C TYR A 198 -11.41 1.46 -13.31
N GLU A 199 -10.68 0.38 -13.04
CA GLU A 199 -10.87 -0.36 -11.80
C GLU A 199 -10.64 0.57 -10.60
N VAL A 200 -11.41 0.36 -9.53
CA VAL A 200 -11.28 1.14 -8.29
C VAL A 200 -10.96 0.22 -7.14
N GLY A 201 -10.06 0.63 -6.28
CA GLY A 201 -9.70 -0.02 -5.04
C GLY A 201 -9.72 0.96 -3.86
N TYR A 202 -9.24 0.49 -2.72
CA TYR A 202 -9.13 1.28 -1.49
C TYR A 202 -7.81 1.04 -0.79
N SER A 203 -7.11 2.11 -0.42
CA SER A 203 -5.93 2.09 0.43
C SER A 203 -6.30 2.73 1.78
N ASP A 204 -6.33 1.91 2.83
CA ASP A 204 -6.92 2.24 4.13
C ASP A 204 -5.86 2.69 5.14
N HIS A 205 -6.18 3.78 5.85
CA HIS A 205 -5.40 4.30 6.98
C HIS A 205 -6.23 4.45 8.27
N THR A 206 -7.43 3.86 8.32
CA THR A 206 -8.25 3.86 9.55
C THR A 206 -7.66 2.94 10.60
N LEU A 207 -8.03 3.12 11.86
CA LEU A 207 -7.73 2.13 12.89
C LEU A 207 -8.48 0.83 12.59
N PRO A 208 -7.83 -0.35 12.66
CA PRO A 208 -8.54 -1.61 12.50
C PRO A 208 -9.54 -1.81 13.63
N ASP A 209 -10.77 -2.17 13.27
CA ASP A 209 -11.80 -2.57 14.22
C ASP A 209 -11.94 -4.09 14.28
N ASN A 210 -12.62 -4.59 15.32
CA ASN A 210 -12.80 -6.02 15.51
C ASN A 210 -13.57 -6.74 14.40
N SER A 211 -14.27 -6.03 13.52
CA SER A 211 -15.05 -6.57 12.42
C SER A 211 -14.41 -6.35 11.05
N MET A 212 -13.36 -5.55 10.96
CA MET A 212 -12.77 -5.06 9.70
C MET A 212 -13.85 -4.43 8.80
N LEU A 213 -14.76 -3.68 9.41
CA LEU A 213 -15.96 -3.14 8.76
C LEU A 213 -15.64 -2.21 7.60
N ILE A 214 -14.62 -1.35 7.76
CA ILE A 214 -14.21 -0.38 6.71
C ILE A 214 -13.78 -1.12 5.45
N LEU A 215 -12.87 -2.09 5.55
CA LEU A 215 -12.40 -2.86 4.38
C LEU A 215 -13.53 -3.71 3.78
N THR A 216 -14.37 -4.30 4.64
CA THR A 216 -15.55 -5.05 4.22
C THR A 216 -16.52 -4.18 3.43
N THR A 217 -16.80 -2.97 3.92
CA THR A 217 -17.68 -2.00 3.24
C THR A 217 -17.09 -1.53 1.91
N ALA A 218 -15.79 -1.20 1.86
CA ALA A 218 -15.12 -0.83 0.62
C ALA A 218 -15.26 -1.93 -0.45
N THR A 219 -15.17 -3.20 -0.04
CA THR A 219 -15.39 -4.36 -0.92
C THR A 219 -16.81 -4.41 -1.47
N ILE A 220 -17.82 -4.22 -0.61
CA ILE A 220 -19.23 -4.20 -1.01
C ILE A 220 -19.52 -3.06 -1.99
N LEU A 221 -18.88 -1.91 -1.80
CA LEU A 221 -18.94 -0.78 -2.73
C LEU A 221 -18.20 -1.03 -4.06
N GLY A 222 -17.55 -2.19 -4.21
CA GLY A 222 -16.94 -2.64 -5.47
C GLY A 222 -15.45 -2.33 -5.61
N ALA A 223 -14.75 -2.06 -4.52
CA ALA A 223 -13.29 -2.03 -4.57
C ALA A 223 -12.76 -3.40 -5.00
N THR A 224 -11.92 -3.44 -6.04
CA THR A 224 -11.31 -4.67 -6.57
C THR A 224 -9.93 -4.94 -5.96
N TRP A 225 -9.36 -3.95 -5.31
CA TRP A 225 -8.05 -3.98 -4.65
C TRP A 225 -8.14 -3.31 -3.28
N ILE A 226 -7.65 -4.00 -2.25
CA ILE A 226 -7.54 -3.47 -0.89
C ILE A 226 -6.08 -3.44 -0.47
N GLU A 227 -5.62 -2.29 0.00
CA GLU A 227 -4.31 -2.10 0.58
C GLU A 227 -4.46 -1.56 2.00
N LYS A 228 -3.72 -2.13 2.95
CA LYS A 228 -3.63 -1.62 4.33
C LYS A 228 -2.26 -1.92 4.91
N HIS A 229 -1.74 -0.99 5.73
CA HIS A 229 -0.51 -1.22 6.49
C HIS A 229 -0.60 -2.52 7.29
N PHE A 230 0.54 -3.20 7.41
CA PHE A 230 0.63 -4.50 8.07
C PHE A 230 1.77 -4.50 9.09
N THR A 231 1.51 -5.05 10.26
CA THR A 231 2.48 -5.22 11.34
C THR A 231 2.30 -6.55 12.05
N LEU A 232 3.30 -6.96 12.83
CA LEU A 232 3.16 -8.08 13.77
C LEU A 232 2.84 -7.61 15.19
N ASP A 233 2.94 -6.29 15.44
CA ASP A 233 2.62 -5.71 16.75
C ASP A 233 2.24 -4.23 16.58
N LYS A 234 0.98 -3.93 16.87
CA LYS A 234 0.40 -2.57 16.79
C LYS A 234 0.87 -1.64 17.91
N THR A 235 1.56 -2.16 18.92
CA THR A 235 2.05 -1.39 20.08
C THR A 235 3.47 -0.87 19.91
N LEU A 236 4.12 -1.24 18.81
CA LEU A 236 5.47 -0.75 18.50
C LEU A 236 5.45 0.76 18.20
N PRO A 237 6.51 1.46 18.58
CA PRO A 237 6.66 2.88 18.24
C PRO A 237 6.83 3.03 16.72
N GLY A 238 6.48 4.19 16.21
CA GLY A 238 6.56 4.50 14.79
C GLY A 238 5.20 4.81 14.18
N ASN A 239 5.23 5.53 13.07
CA ASN A 239 4.01 6.09 12.49
C ASN A 239 3.10 5.05 11.83
N ASP A 240 3.61 3.86 11.49
CA ASP A 240 2.91 2.90 10.62
C ASP A 240 2.43 1.62 11.35
N HIS A 241 2.62 1.50 12.68
CA HIS A 241 2.22 0.32 13.45
C HIS A 241 0.80 0.40 14.00
N TYR A 242 0.45 1.48 14.68
CA TYR A 242 -0.78 1.58 15.47
C TYR A 242 -2.07 1.55 14.63
N HIS A 243 -2.01 1.97 13.35
CA HIS A 243 -3.14 1.90 12.41
C HIS A 243 -3.06 0.72 11.42
N ALA A 244 -1.99 -0.07 11.49
CA ALA A 244 -1.84 -1.25 10.65
C ALA A 244 -2.77 -2.39 11.07
N MET A 245 -3.12 -3.27 10.15
CA MET A 245 -3.68 -4.58 10.48
C MET A 245 -2.57 -5.53 10.90
N ASP A 246 -2.89 -6.43 11.80
CA ASP A 246 -2.04 -7.57 12.16
C ASP A 246 -2.51 -8.87 11.47
N PRO A 247 -1.85 -10.02 11.68
CA PRO A 247 -2.26 -11.30 11.08
C PRO A 247 -3.71 -11.70 11.38
N ASP A 248 -4.21 -11.40 12.59
CA ASP A 248 -5.58 -11.76 12.99
C ASP A 248 -6.61 -10.86 12.29
N ASP A 249 -6.33 -9.57 12.16
CA ASP A 249 -7.16 -8.62 11.43
C ASP A 249 -7.26 -9.02 9.94
N LEU A 250 -6.12 -9.35 9.31
CA LEU A 250 -6.09 -9.76 7.90
C LEU A 250 -6.83 -11.08 7.69
N LEU A 251 -6.66 -12.07 8.58
CA LEU A 251 -7.39 -13.33 8.50
C LEU A 251 -8.89 -13.10 8.65
N LYS A 252 -9.31 -12.24 9.59
CA LYS A 252 -10.70 -11.85 9.77
C LYS A 252 -11.28 -11.21 8.52
N PHE A 253 -10.56 -10.24 7.92
CA PHE A 253 -10.98 -9.63 6.67
C PHE A 253 -11.09 -10.67 5.54
N THR A 254 -10.14 -11.60 5.43
CA THR A 254 -10.18 -12.69 4.44
C THR A 254 -11.43 -13.58 4.62
N ASN A 255 -11.79 -13.90 5.87
CA ASN A 255 -13.00 -14.65 6.18
C ASN A 255 -14.27 -13.87 5.83
N ASN A 256 -14.30 -12.55 6.11
CA ASN A 256 -15.42 -11.70 5.70
C ASN A 256 -15.63 -11.72 4.17
N LEU A 257 -14.55 -11.70 3.37
CA LEU A 257 -14.66 -11.77 1.91
C LEU A 257 -15.30 -13.09 1.45
N SER A 258 -14.92 -14.20 2.06
CA SER A 258 -15.52 -15.50 1.74
C SER A 258 -17.01 -15.50 2.05
N LEU A 259 -17.40 -14.99 3.22
CA LEU A 259 -18.78 -14.86 3.63
C LEU A 259 -19.59 -13.91 2.73
N ILE A 260 -19.02 -12.77 2.33
CA ILE A 260 -19.67 -11.84 1.39
C ILE A 260 -19.97 -12.53 0.06
N ASN A 261 -19.01 -13.27 -0.51
CA ASN A 261 -19.20 -13.99 -1.76
C ASN A 261 -20.34 -15.02 -1.66
N GLU A 262 -20.43 -15.71 -0.52
CA GLU A 262 -21.51 -16.64 -0.23
C GLU A 262 -22.86 -15.93 -0.13
N ILE A 263 -22.94 -14.83 0.64
CA ILE A 263 -24.18 -14.05 0.86
C ILE A 263 -24.68 -13.41 -0.43
N LEU A 264 -23.79 -12.84 -1.25
CA LEU A 264 -24.15 -12.20 -2.51
C LEU A 264 -24.64 -13.21 -3.55
N GLY A 265 -24.20 -14.44 -3.50
CA GLY A 265 -24.64 -15.52 -4.35
C GLY A 265 -24.50 -15.22 -5.85
N SER A 266 -25.42 -15.74 -6.65
CA SER A 266 -25.47 -15.51 -8.10
C SER A 266 -26.50 -14.44 -8.48
N LYS A 267 -26.31 -13.77 -9.63
CA LYS A 267 -27.31 -12.84 -10.19
C LYS A 267 -28.51 -13.57 -10.84
N ASN A 268 -28.48 -14.89 -10.90
CA ASN A 268 -29.56 -15.69 -11.48
C ASN A 268 -30.64 -15.94 -10.42
N LYS A 269 -31.88 -15.58 -10.75
CA LYS A 269 -33.02 -15.94 -9.90
C LYS A 269 -33.32 -17.43 -10.11
N HIS A 270 -33.06 -18.23 -9.09
CA HIS A 270 -33.52 -19.63 -9.07
C HIS A 270 -34.93 -19.70 -8.46
N SER A 271 -35.82 -20.42 -9.13
CA SER A 271 -37.18 -20.73 -8.63
C SER A 271 -37.12 -21.80 -7.54
#